data_826a6f044a071ed414cb752e5106a27f
#
_entry.id   826a6f044a071ed414cb752e5106a27f
#
_cell.length_a   1.000
_cell.length_b   1.000
_cell.length_c   1.000
_cell.angle_alpha   90.00
_cell.angle_beta   90.00
_cell.angle_gamma   90.00
#
_symmetry.space_group_name_H-M   'P 1'
#
loop_
_entity.id
_entity.type
_entity.pdbx_description
1 polymer ?
#
loop_
_entity_poly.entity_id
_entity_poly.type
_entity_poly.pdbx_seq_one_letter_code
_entity_poly.pdbx_strand_id
1 'polypeptide(L)'
;MSEASFETVAIGDLDGMTADERDALPYGVVGFGADTNVAIYNATEARMSGLDPSTVVGVPFFDAVGQCMNNFMVAQRFEDEAAIDDIIPYVLTLRMRPTKVRLRLLADQEIPYRYILIER
;
A
#
# COMPACT_ATOMS: atom_id res chain seq x y z
N MET A 1 -22.69 -3.54 -7.32
CA MET A 1 -22.02 -2.26 -7.26
C MET A 1 -20.78 -2.36 -6.42
N SER A 2 -19.73 -1.86 -6.91
CA SER A 2 -18.45 -2.01 -6.24
C SER A 2 -18.34 -1.13 -5.01
N GLU A 3 -17.85 -1.70 -3.93
CA GLU A 3 -17.56 -0.98 -2.70
C GLU A 3 -16.06 -0.74 -2.55
N ALA A 4 -15.38 -0.52 -3.66
CA ALA A 4 -13.92 -0.42 -3.69
C ALA A 4 -13.41 1.00 -3.47
N SER A 5 -14.08 1.78 -2.61
CA SER A 5 -13.57 3.10 -2.27
C SER A 5 -12.40 2.97 -1.29
N PHE A 6 -11.60 4.04 -1.22
CA PHE A 6 -10.46 4.08 -0.31
C PHE A 6 -10.86 3.77 1.13
N GLU A 7 -12.00 4.29 1.58
CA GLU A 7 -12.43 4.14 2.96
C GLU A 7 -13.10 2.81 3.27
N THR A 8 -13.63 2.12 2.27
CA THR A 8 -14.50 0.98 2.54
C THR A 8 -14.06 -0.35 1.94
N VAL A 9 -13.11 -0.35 1.00
CA VAL A 9 -12.68 -1.61 0.39
C VAL A 9 -12.11 -2.55 1.45
N ALA A 10 -12.53 -3.81 1.41
CA ALA A 10 -12.03 -4.80 2.36
C ALA A 10 -10.74 -5.42 1.83
N ILE A 11 -9.86 -5.83 2.76
CA ILE A 11 -8.59 -6.45 2.38
C ILE A 11 -8.82 -7.72 1.55
N GLY A 12 -9.85 -8.49 1.88
CA GLY A 12 -10.18 -9.69 1.11
C GLY A 12 -10.58 -9.37 -0.32
N ASP A 13 -11.27 -8.24 -0.53
CA ASP A 13 -11.64 -7.81 -1.88
C ASP A 13 -10.41 -7.41 -2.69
N LEU A 14 -9.47 -6.69 -2.07
CA LEU A 14 -8.22 -6.33 -2.72
C LEU A 14 -7.42 -7.57 -3.11
N ASP A 15 -7.35 -8.53 -2.21
CA ASP A 15 -6.58 -9.74 -2.42
C ASP A 15 -7.17 -10.59 -3.53
N GLY A 16 -8.49 -10.55 -3.70
CA GLY A 16 -9.18 -11.29 -4.74
C GLY A 16 -9.26 -10.59 -6.09
N MET A 17 -8.84 -9.34 -6.19
CA MET A 17 -8.88 -8.61 -7.45
C MET A 17 -7.81 -9.10 -8.42
N THR A 18 -8.11 -8.98 -9.72
CA THR A 18 -7.09 -9.14 -10.75
C THR A 18 -6.18 -7.90 -10.77
N ALA A 19 -5.03 -8.01 -11.44
CA ALA A 19 -4.14 -6.87 -11.60
C ALA A 19 -4.86 -5.71 -12.29
N ASP A 20 -5.67 -6.00 -13.31
CA ASP A 20 -6.41 -4.96 -14.04
C ASP A 20 -7.42 -4.26 -13.14
N GLU A 21 -8.07 -5.01 -12.27
CA GLU A 21 -9.04 -4.42 -11.34
C GLU A 21 -8.35 -3.47 -10.35
N ARG A 22 -7.18 -3.87 -9.82
CA ARG A 22 -6.40 -3.02 -8.92
C ARG A 22 -5.90 -1.77 -9.65
N ASP A 23 -5.49 -1.92 -10.91
CA ASP A 23 -5.00 -0.80 -11.70
C ASP A 23 -6.07 0.24 -12.00
N ALA A 24 -7.33 -0.17 -11.97
CA ALA A 24 -8.46 0.73 -12.21
C ALA A 24 -8.87 1.53 -10.98
N LEU A 25 -8.32 1.21 -9.80
CA LEU A 25 -8.66 1.94 -8.59
C LEU A 25 -8.07 3.35 -8.62
N PRO A 26 -8.80 4.36 -8.11
CA PRO A 26 -8.35 5.75 -8.18
C PRO A 26 -7.31 6.14 -7.13
N TYR A 27 -6.91 5.21 -6.28
CA TYR A 27 -5.88 5.42 -5.26
C TYR A 27 -4.76 4.41 -5.45
N GLY A 28 -3.61 4.71 -4.85
CA GLY A 28 -2.47 3.81 -4.91
C GLY A 28 -2.67 2.58 -4.05
N VAL A 29 -2.25 1.43 -4.55
CA VAL A 29 -2.32 0.17 -3.81
C VAL A 29 -0.94 -0.48 -3.83
N VAL A 30 -0.38 -0.68 -2.65
CA VAL A 30 0.87 -1.42 -2.46
C VAL A 30 0.56 -2.65 -1.63
N GLY A 31 0.95 -3.83 -2.12
CA GLY A 31 0.82 -5.07 -1.37
C GLY A 31 2.19 -5.70 -1.20
N PHE A 32 2.45 -6.21 0.01
CA PHE A 32 3.74 -6.84 0.29
C PHE A 32 3.52 -8.05 1.21
N GLY A 33 4.46 -9.00 1.12
CA GLY A 33 4.39 -10.20 1.92
C GLY A 33 4.96 -10.04 3.32
N ALA A 34 5.01 -11.12 4.06
CA ALA A 34 5.57 -11.12 5.42
C ALA A 34 7.05 -10.75 5.42
N ASP A 35 7.75 -10.98 4.30
CA ASP A 35 9.15 -10.60 4.12
C ASP A 35 9.32 -9.12 3.75
N THR A 36 8.24 -8.37 3.66
CA THR A 36 8.14 -6.97 3.24
C THR A 36 8.44 -6.72 1.76
N ASN A 37 8.69 -7.75 0.98
CA ASN A 37 8.93 -7.58 -0.45
C ASN A 37 7.62 -7.25 -1.17
N VAL A 38 7.69 -6.28 -2.09
CA VAL A 38 6.52 -5.84 -2.84
C VAL A 38 6.04 -6.95 -3.75
N ALA A 39 4.75 -7.26 -3.67
CA ALA A 39 4.09 -8.19 -4.56
C ALA A 39 3.10 -7.49 -5.48
N ILE A 40 2.52 -6.38 -5.03
CA ILE A 40 1.48 -5.66 -5.75
C ILE A 40 1.82 -4.17 -5.71
N TYR A 41 1.79 -3.54 -6.89
CA TYR A 41 2.05 -2.10 -7.03
C TYR A 41 1.20 -1.64 -8.21
N ASN A 42 0.03 -1.05 -7.93
CA ASN A 42 -0.92 -0.81 -9.01
C ASN A 42 -0.51 0.38 -9.91
N ALA A 43 -1.20 0.49 -11.05
CA ALA A 43 -0.88 1.52 -12.04
C ALA A 43 -1.06 2.92 -11.49
N THR A 44 -2.05 3.13 -10.63
CA THR A 44 -2.28 4.45 -10.03
C THR A 44 -1.09 4.88 -9.19
N GLU A 45 -0.56 3.97 -8.35
CA GLU A 45 0.61 4.30 -7.55
C GLU A 45 1.85 4.50 -8.43
N ALA A 46 1.99 3.71 -9.48
CA ALA A 46 3.09 3.86 -10.42
C ALA A 46 3.10 5.24 -11.05
N ARG A 47 1.92 5.71 -11.49
CA ARG A 47 1.81 7.06 -12.07
C ARG A 47 2.13 8.15 -11.07
N MET A 48 1.60 8.02 -9.86
CA MET A 48 1.74 9.06 -8.84
C MET A 48 3.15 9.12 -8.27
N SER A 49 3.81 7.97 -8.13
CA SER A 49 5.18 7.91 -7.60
C SER A 49 6.23 8.08 -8.69
N GLY A 50 5.87 7.81 -9.94
CA GLY A 50 6.82 7.84 -11.04
C GLY A 50 7.71 6.61 -11.12
N LEU A 51 7.41 5.55 -10.37
CA LEU A 51 8.20 4.32 -10.40
C LEU A 51 7.53 3.28 -11.29
N ASP A 52 8.37 2.51 -12.00
CA ASP A 52 7.89 1.43 -12.84
C ASP A 52 7.62 0.20 -11.96
N PRO A 53 6.42 -0.39 -12.03
CA PRO A 53 6.13 -1.57 -11.21
C PRO A 53 7.12 -2.72 -11.42
N SER A 54 7.67 -2.87 -12.64
CA SER A 54 8.63 -3.93 -12.91
C SER A 54 9.93 -3.78 -12.13
N THR A 55 10.26 -2.57 -11.67
CA THR A 55 11.47 -2.33 -10.87
C THR A 55 11.17 -2.35 -9.37
N VAL A 56 9.90 -2.37 -8.99
CA VAL A 56 9.49 -2.30 -7.59
C VAL A 56 9.09 -3.66 -7.05
N VAL A 57 8.40 -4.47 -7.83
CA VAL A 57 7.95 -5.79 -7.41
C VAL A 57 9.15 -6.67 -7.10
N GLY A 58 9.13 -7.34 -5.96
CA GLY A 58 10.20 -8.21 -5.50
C GLY A 58 11.24 -7.50 -4.62
N VAL A 59 11.13 -6.20 -4.43
CA VAL A 59 12.09 -5.39 -3.68
C VAL A 59 11.51 -5.09 -2.29
N PRO A 60 12.32 -5.05 -1.23
CA PRO A 60 11.83 -4.71 0.11
C PRO A 60 11.22 -3.32 0.13
N PHE A 61 9.93 -3.23 0.49
CA PHE A 61 9.21 -1.97 0.37
C PHE A 61 9.79 -0.88 1.28
N PHE A 62 9.98 -1.20 2.57
CA PHE A 62 10.38 -0.19 3.55
C PHE A 62 11.86 0.17 3.46
N ASP A 63 12.66 -0.64 2.77
CA ASP A 63 14.10 -0.37 2.65
C ASP A 63 14.46 0.30 1.34
N ALA A 64 13.68 0.09 0.28
CA ALA A 64 14.09 0.50 -1.05
C ALA A 64 13.05 1.35 -1.80
N VAL A 65 11.80 1.33 -1.39
CA VAL A 65 10.72 2.01 -2.14
C VAL A 65 10.06 3.08 -1.29
N GLY A 66 9.54 2.72 -0.13
CA GLY A 66 8.82 3.61 0.77
C GLY A 66 9.57 3.87 2.05
N GLN A 67 10.84 4.30 1.96
CA GLN A 67 11.68 4.49 3.15
C GLN A 67 11.07 5.51 4.12
N CYS A 68 10.32 6.50 3.63
CA CYS A 68 9.69 7.47 4.51
C CYS A 68 8.59 6.86 5.38
N MET A 69 8.17 5.64 5.10
CA MET A 69 7.19 4.89 5.89
C MET A 69 7.86 3.83 6.78
N ASN A 70 9.18 3.78 6.82
CA ASN A 70 9.91 2.82 7.66
C ASN A 70 10.07 3.40 9.06
N ASN A 71 8.98 3.43 9.81
CA ASN A 71 8.96 4.03 11.14
C ASN A 71 7.83 3.40 11.96
N PHE A 72 7.67 3.89 13.20
CA PHE A 72 6.69 3.34 14.13
C PHE A 72 5.24 3.62 13.69
N MET A 73 5.01 4.58 12.81
CA MET A 73 3.64 4.90 12.38
C MET A 73 3.12 3.92 11.33
N VAL A 74 3.99 3.33 10.54
CA VAL A 74 3.58 2.45 9.45
C VAL A 74 4.26 1.08 9.56
N ALA A 75 5.57 1.01 9.30
CA ALA A 75 6.26 -0.29 9.25
C ALA A 75 6.13 -1.07 10.55
N GLN A 76 6.32 -0.40 11.68
CA GLN A 76 6.26 -1.05 12.98
C GLN A 76 4.87 -1.61 13.30
N ARG A 77 3.82 -0.94 12.79
CA ARG A 77 2.46 -1.43 12.99
C ARG A 77 2.25 -2.80 12.37
N PHE A 78 2.83 -3.02 11.19
CA PHE A 78 2.70 -4.32 10.52
C PHE A 78 3.49 -5.42 11.24
N GLU A 79 4.53 -5.06 11.97
CA GLU A 79 5.26 -6.03 12.78
C GLU A 79 4.54 -6.35 14.08
N ASP A 80 3.90 -5.37 14.68
CA ASP A 80 3.31 -5.52 16.01
C ASP A 80 1.88 -6.03 16.01
N GLU A 81 1.14 -5.82 14.93
CA GLU A 81 -0.28 -6.11 14.88
C GLU A 81 -0.59 -7.13 13.79
N ALA A 82 -1.28 -8.21 14.17
CA ALA A 82 -1.66 -9.25 13.22
C ALA A 82 -2.82 -8.82 12.33
N ALA A 83 -3.63 -7.89 12.79
CA ALA A 83 -4.77 -7.37 12.02
C ALA A 83 -4.80 -5.85 12.16
N ILE A 84 -4.90 -5.17 11.04
CA ILE A 84 -4.94 -3.70 11.01
C ILE A 84 -5.98 -3.28 9.99
N ASP A 85 -6.75 -2.26 10.32
CA ASP A 85 -7.58 -1.52 9.37
C ASP A 85 -7.70 -0.11 9.91
N ASP A 86 -6.81 0.77 9.48
CA ASP A 86 -6.73 2.11 10.04
C ASP A 86 -6.36 3.11 8.95
N ILE A 87 -6.93 4.30 9.04
CA ILE A 87 -6.63 5.40 8.12
C ILE A 87 -5.90 6.46 8.92
N ILE A 88 -4.72 6.85 8.43
CA ILE A 88 -3.92 7.87 9.10
C ILE A 88 -3.55 8.98 8.11
N PRO A 89 -3.51 10.23 8.58
CA PRO A 89 -2.92 11.30 7.77
C PRO A 89 -1.40 11.13 7.77
N TYR A 90 -0.79 11.43 6.64
CA TYR A 90 0.64 11.22 6.49
C TYR A 90 1.22 12.22 5.50
N VAL A 91 2.52 12.43 5.57
CA VAL A 91 3.23 13.25 4.59
C VAL A 91 4.30 12.37 3.95
N LEU A 92 4.14 12.13 2.65
CA LEU A 92 5.18 11.43 1.90
C LEU A 92 6.28 12.42 1.54
N THR A 93 7.51 12.03 1.77
CA THR A 93 8.67 12.88 1.49
C THR A 93 9.53 12.31 0.36
N LEU A 94 8.95 11.43 -0.45
CA LEU A 94 9.63 10.87 -1.59
C LEU A 94 9.94 11.98 -2.60
N ARG A 95 11.11 11.92 -3.23
CA ARG A 95 11.56 12.87 -4.24
C ARG A 95 11.65 14.30 -3.74
N MET A 96 11.92 14.47 -2.45
CA MET A 96 12.17 15.78 -1.86
C MET A 96 10.98 16.75 -2.02
N ARG A 97 9.79 16.22 -2.26
CA ARG A 97 8.57 17.03 -2.40
C ARG A 97 7.52 16.51 -1.42
N PRO A 98 7.35 17.16 -0.27
CA PRO A 98 6.36 16.72 0.71
C PRO A 98 4.96 16.72 0.10
N THR A 99 4.26 15.59 0.22
CA THR A 99 2.92 15.43 -0.32
C THR A 99 2.01 14.91 0.79
N LYS A 100 0.96 15.67 1.11
CA LYS A 100 -0.01 15.24 2.10
C LYS A 100 -0.90 14.16 1.51
N VAL A 101 -1.06 13.06 2.23
CA VAL A 101 -1.85 11.91 1.78
C VAL A 101 -2.63 11.35 2.95
N ARG A 102 -3.56 10.47 2.65
CA ARG A 102 -4.12 9.55 3.64
C ARG A 102 -3.62 8.15 3.32
N LEU A 103 -3.19 7.45 4.33
CA LEU A 103 -2.80 6.05 4.20
C LEU A 103 -3.83 5.19 4.89
N ARG A 104 -4.19 4.09 4.26
CA ARG A 104 -4.98 3.07 4.91
C ARG A 104 -4.13 1.83 5.03
N LEU A 105 -3.91 1.38 6.27
CA LEU A 105 -3.06 0.23 6.56
C LEU A 105 -3.97 -0.96 6.78
N LEU A 106 -3.76 -2.03 6.02
CA LEU A 106 -4.60 -3.21 6.08
C LEU A 106 -3.77 -4.47 6.27
N ALA A 107 -4.12 -5.27 7.26
CA ALA A 107 -3.54 -6.58 7.49
C ALA A 107 -4.59 -7.49 8.09
N ASP A 108 -4.53 -8.78 7.78
CA ASP A 108 -5.44 -9.78 8.32
C ASP A 108 -4.68 -11.10 8.40
N GLN A 109 -4.89 -11.85 9.49
CA GLN A 109 -4.17 -13.10 9.72
C GLN A 109 -4.41 -14.14 8.63
N GLU A 110 -5.58 -14.08 7.97
CA GLU A 110 -5.94 -15.06 6.97
C GLU A 110 -5.58 -14.64 5.55
N ILE A 111 -5.03 -13.44 5.38
CA ILE A 111 -4.62 -12.90 4.08
C ILE A 111 -3.09 -12.84 4.07
N PRO A 112 -2.42 -13.45 3.07
CA PRO A 112 -0.95 -13.53 3.09
C PRO A 112 -0.26 -12.20 2.82
N TYR A 113 -0.95 -11.25 2.19
CA TYR A 113 -0.36 -9.95 1.88
C TYR A 113 -0.89 -8.87 2.81
N ARG A 114 -0.06 -7.88 3.06
CA ARG A 114 -0.43 -6.66 3.75
C ARG A 114 -0.53 -5.55 2.72
N TYR A 115 -1.41 -4.58 2.97
CA TYR A 115 -1.68 -3.54 1.98
C TYR A 115 -1.54 -2.16 2.60
N ILE A 116 -0.99 -1.24 1.81
CA ILE A 116 -1.02 0.19 2.11
C ILE A 116 -1.73 0.84 0.94
N LEU A 117 -2.84 1.51 1.23
CA LEU A 117 -3.57 2.30 0.25
C LEU A 117 -3.17 3.75 0.43
N ILE A 118 -2.95 4.45 -0.68
CA ILE A 118 -2.46 5.82 -0.65
C ILE A 118 -3.42 6.70 -1.44
N GLU A 119 -4.08 7.61 -0.74
CA GLU A 119 -4.97 8.58 -1.35
C GLU A 119 -4.33 9.96 -1.26
N ARG A 120 -4.10 10.55 -2.43
CA ARG A 120 -3.46 11.86 -2.55
C ARG A 120 -4.46 12.99 -2.67
#